data_a3ceff7a44cabcf7e8763b7d08a8826a
#
_entry.id   a3ceff7a44cabcf7e8763b7d08a8826a
#
_cell.length_a   1.000
_cell.length_b   1.000
_cell.length_c   1.000
_cell.angle_alpha   90.00
_cell.angle_beta   90.00
_cell.angle_gamma   90.00
#
_symmetry.space_group_name_H-M   'P 1'
#
loop_
_entity.id
_entity.type
_entity.pdbx_description
1 polymer ?
#
loop_
_entity_poly.entity_id
_entity_poly.type
_entity_poly.pdbx_seq_one_letter_code
_entity_poly.pdbx_strand_id
1 'polypeptide(L)'
;MATYQNKAHDYYLSMNKKCPVLARHGRNLNLCCLENKLDPCYHRESIIDTMQKILLRKNKANILLTGVAGCGKTALVEGLAAVITMRKLLNLQAYLVAQREYKRAMDSWEKSGQTGDSPMQPTLTESHLSECVIYELSLNSLVSGTKYRGEFEEKVEEILQECKKNPNVILFVDEVHHIDRVGASEGCVSASQILKPALARNEIRMIGATTTTESTDLLKDQAFARRFSAIEVPALTGEAALDTARHILQYYSTYHNVRTDVSADNLLMQVRFHLPDTVFPDNFINLVDETFAGAVFDGLSKVGAEQFYQTLSRLSGRLIICADEASALQAS
;
A
#
# COMPACT_ATOMS: atom_id res chain seq x y z
N MET A 1 3.69 25.97 0.29
CA MET A 1 3.52 24.49 0.32
C MET A 1 2.52 24.03 1.41
N ALA A 2 2.54 24.54 2.61
CA ALA A 2 1.71 24.06 3.73
C ALA A 2 0.18 24.04 3.54
N THR A 3 -0.41 24.96 2.75
CA THR A 3 -1.88 25.16 2.76
C THR A 3 -2.68 24.03 2.08
N TYR A 4 -2.21 23.44 0.96
CA TYR A 4 -2.92 22.35 0.28
C TYR A 4 -2.66 20.99 0.93
N GLN A 5 -1.46 20.79 1.49
CA GLN A 5 -1.16 19.61 2.28
C GLN A 5 -2.04 19.56 3.53
N ASN A 6 -2.19 20.67 4.26
CA ASN A 6 -3.08 20.76 5.40
C ASN A 6 -4.54 20.46 5.02
N LYS A 7 -5.05 21.00 3.89
CA LYS A 7 -6.39 20.70 3.42
C LYS A 7 -6.60 19.23 3.08
N ALA A 8 -5.61 18.57 2.47
CA ALA A 8 -5.66 17.15 2.18
C ALA A 8 -5.63 16.33 3.50
N HIS A 9 -4.77 16.71 4.43
CA HIS A 9 -4.68 16.09 5.74
C HIS A 9 -5.99 16.21 6.53
N ASP A 10 -6.58 17.41 6.57
CA ASP A 10 -7.88 17.66 7.21
C ASP A 10 -8.99 16.82 6.56
N TYR A 11 -8.96 16.66 5.23
CA TYR A 11 -9.91 15.80 4.53
C TYR A 11 -9.80 14.35 5.01
N TYR A 12 -8.60 13.76 5.01
CA TYR A 12 -8.41 12.36 5.43
C TYR A 12 -8.68 12.16 6.92
N LEU A 13 -8.36 13.13 7.79
CA LEU A 13 -8.77 13.11 9.19
C LEU A 13 -10.28 13.18 9.36
N SER A 14 -10.97 13.98 8.53
CA SER A 14 -12.44 14.04 8.55
C SER A 14 -13.06 12.70 8.18
N MET A 15 -12.41 11.94 7.27
CA MET A 15 -12.84 10.60 6.91
C MET A 15 -12.68 9.61 8.06
N ASN A 16 -11.61 9.70 8.87
CA ASN A 16 -11.47 8.90 10.09
C ASN A 16 -12.58 9.21 11.11
N LYS A 17 -13.06 10.46 11.18
CA LYS A 17 -14.20 10.82 12.04
C LYS A 17 -15.54 10.28 11.50
N LYS A 18 -15.69 10.18 10.16
CA LYS A 18 -16.88 9.60 9.52
C LYS A 18 -16.90 8.07 9.58
N CYS A 19 -15.71 7.44 9.66
CA CYS A 19 -15.52 6.00 9.69
C CYS A 19 -14.73 5.61 10.95
N PRO A 20 -15.29 5.80 12.17
CA PRO A 20 -14.55 5.61 13.42
C PRO A 20 -14.19 4.14 13.69
N VAL A 21 -15.01 3.18 13.23
CA VAL A 21 -14.74 1.75 13.41
C VAL A 21 -13.62 1.32 12.47
N LEU A 22 -13.66 1.73 11.20
CA LEU A 22 -12.55 1.53 10.26
C LEU A 22 -11.25 2.16 10.76
N ALA A 23 -11.30 3.39 11.26
CA ALA A 23 -10.12 4.06 11.78
C ALA A 23 -9.53 3.40 13.03
N ARG A 24 -10.37 2.69 13.82
CA ARG A 24 -9.93 1.94 15.02
C ARG A 24 -9.30 0.60 14.68
N HIS A 25 -9.82 -0.10 13.69
CA HIS A 25 -9.44 -1.47 13.34
C HIS A 25 -8.57 -1.58 12.09
N GLY A 26 -8.29 -0.45 11.43
CA GLY A 26 -7.52 -0.40 10.21
C GLY A 26 -6.62 0.83 10.10
N ARG A 27 -5.87 0.92 9.00
CA ARG A 27 -5.01 2.07 8.65
C ARG A 27 -5.62 2.85 7.48
N ASN A 28 -5.69 4.17 7.59
CA ASN A 28 -5.99 5.05 6.47
C ASN A 28 -4.70 5.25 5.65
N LEU A 29 -4.56 4.53 4.53
CA LEU A 29 -3.33 4.54 3.73
C LEU A 29 -3.05 5.92 3.10
N ASN A 30 -4.08 6.68 2.76
CA ASN A 30 -3.89 8.03 2.22
C ASN A 30 -3.33 9.00 3.29
N LEU A 31 -3.78 8.87 4.53
CA LEU A 31 -3.21 9.63 5.64
C LEU A 31 -1.75 9.21 5.91
N CYS A 32 -1.50 7.89 5.93
CA CYS A 32 -0.14 7.34 6.06
C CYS A 32 0.79 7.86 4.94
N CYS A 33 0.28 8.01 3.71
CA CYS A 33 1.04 8.61 2.61
C CYS A 33 1.47 10.05 2.91
N LEU A 34 0.56 10.89 3.42
CA LEU A 34 0.89 12.28 3.79
C LEU A 34 1.89 12.36 4.95
N GLU A 35 1.91 11.36 5.81
CA GLU A 35 2.80 11.24 6.95
C GLU A 35 4.13 10.52 6.62
N ASN A 36 4.37 10.19 5.35
CA ASN A 36 5.54 9.44 4.87
C ASN A 36 5.74 8.09 5.60
N LYS A 37 4.63 7.38 5.85
CA LYS A 37 4.62 6.09 6.56
C LYS A 37 4.36 4.89 5.63
N LEU A 38 4.30 5.11 4.32
CA LEU A 38 4.13 4.06 3.33
C LEU A 38 5.46 3.70 2.70
N ASP A 39 5.60 2.43 2.37
CA ASP A 39 6.75 1.96 1.62
C ASP A 39 6.66 2.36 0.15
N PRO A 40 7.78 2.69 -0.49
CA PRO A 40 7.79 3.06 -1.89
C PRO A 40 7.48 1.86 -2.79
N CYS A 41 6.67 2.09 -3.82
CA CYS A 41 6.31 1.09 -4.82
C CYS A 41 6.98 1.43 -6.15
N TYR A 42 7.83 0.52 -6.66
CA TYR A 42 8.62 0.72 -7.87
C TYR A 42 8.17 -0.19 -9.01
N HIS A 43 8.21 0.30 -10.24
CA HIS A 43 7.94 -0.45 -11.48
C HIS A 43 6.58 -1.18 -11.51
N ARG A 44 5.55 -0.54 -10.94
CA ARG A 44 4.18 -1.08 -10.87
C ARG A 44 3.12 -0.16 -11.48
N GLU A 45 3.52 0.88 -12.17
CA GLU A 45 2.66 1.95 -12.72
C GLU A 45 1.54 1.36 -13.59
N SER A 46 1.86 0.42 -14.47
CA SER A 46 0.87 -0.20 -15.37
C SER A 46 -0.20 -1.01 -14.62
N ILE A 47 0.19 -1.65 -13.50
CA ILE A 47 -0.75 -2.39 -12.66
C ILE A 47 -1.62 -1.39 -11.87
N ILE A 48 -1.03 -0.33 -11.31
CA ILE A 48 -1.75 0.74 -10.60
C ILE A 48 -2.76 1.41 -11.55
N ASP A 49 -2.39 1.68 -12.80
CA ASP A 49 -3.31 2.22 -13.81
C ASP A 49 -4.48 1.25 -14.09
N THR A 50 -4.19 -0.03 -14.16
CA THR A 50 -5.23 -1.07 -14.33
C THR A 50 -6.16 -1.10 -13.13
N MET A 51 -5.63 -1.02 -11.90
CA MET A 51 -6.42 -0.94 -10.67
C MET A 51 -7.33 0.29 -10.68
N GLN A 52 -6.82 1.46 -11.05
CA GLN A 52 -7.61 2.69 -11.17
C GLN A 52 -8.78 2.52 -12.17
N LYS A 53 -8.51 1.93 -13.35
CA LYS A 53 -9.53 1.67 -14.36
C LYS A 53 -10.62 0.71 -13.86
N ILE A 54 -10.24 -0.31 -13.09
CA ILE A 54 -11.20 -1.26 -12.50
C ILE A 54 -12.07 -0.56 -11.44
N LEU A 55 -11.48 0.23 -10.56
CA LEU A 55 -12.20 0.95 -9.50
C LEU A 55 -13.21 1.97 -10.04
N LEU A 56 -13.05 2.44 -11.28
CA LEU A 56 -13.98 3.33 -11.98
C LEU A 56 -15.14 2.59 -12.65
N ARG A 57 -15.12 1.26 -12.72
CA ARG A 57 -16.19 0.49 -13.36
C ARG A 57 -17.49 0.57 -12.55
N LYS A 58 -18.62 0.55 -13.26
CA LYS A 58 -19.94 0.42 -12.63
C LYS A 58 -20.15 -0.97 -12.03
N ASN A 59 -19.66 -2.00 -12.71
CA ASN A 59 -19.77 -3.40 -12.29
C ASN A 59 -18.38 -4.02 -12.17
N LYS A 60 -18.20 -4.98 -11.26
CA LYS A 60 -16.90 -5.63 -10.99
C LYS A 60 -15.79 -4.61 -10.64
N ALA A 61 -16.14 -3.65 -9.79
CA ALA A 61 -15.21 -2.62 -9.32
C ALA A 61 -14.31 -3.11 -8.16
N ASN A 62 -14.43 -4.37 -7.73
CA ASN A 62 -13.56 -4.95 -6.72
C ASN A 62 -12.35 -5.62 -7.39
N ILE A 63 -11.22 -5.60 -6.71
CA ILE A 63 -9.95 -6.10 -7.20
C ILE A 63 -9.48 -7.25 -6.32
N LEU A 64 -9.05 -8.35 -6.93
CA LEU A 64 -8.34 -9.43 -6.27
C LEU A 64 -6.90 -9.46 -6.80
N LEU A 65 -5.95 -9.04 -5.98
CA LEU A 65 -4.52 -9.15 -6.28
C LEU A 65 -4.06 -10.57 -5.95
N THR A 66 -3.51 -11.26 -6.94
CA THR A 66 -2.97 -12.61 -6.79
C THR A 66 -1.49 -12.62 -7.13
N GLY A 67 -0.70 -13.41 -6.44
CA GLY A 67 0.73 -13.52 -6.70
C GLY A 67 1.45 -14.22 -5.55
N VAL A 68 2.68 -14.63 -5.79
CA VAL A 68 3.49 -15.30 -4.77
C VAL A 68 3.68 -14.42 -3.53
N ALA A 69 3.89 -15.04 -2.37
CA ALA A 69 4.20 -14.29 -1.15
C ALA A 69 5.48 -13.47 -1.37
N GLY A 70 5.55 -12.25 -0.85
CA GLY A 70 6.73 -11.38 -0.99
C GLY A 70 6.87 -10.66 -2.34
N CYS A 71 5.95 -10.81 -3.31
CA CYS A 71 6.03 -10.11 -4.61
C CYS A 71 5.60 -8.63 -4.57
N GLY A 72 5.19 -8.10 -3.41
CA GLY A 72 4.83 -6.69 -3.22
C GLY A 72 3.37 -6.34 -3.45
N LYS A 73 2.40 -7.25 -3.15
CA LYS A 73 0.96 -6.96 -3.28
C LYS A 73 0.50 -5.81 -2.38
N THR A 74 0.93 -5.80 -1.13
CA THR A 74 0.61 -4.74 -0.15
C THR A 74 1.22 -3.41 -0.57
N ALA A 75 2.50 -3.39 -0.97
CA ALA A 75 3.18 -2.20 -1.50
C ALA A 75 2.48 -1.63 -2.75
N LEU A 76 1.87 -2.50 -3.58
CA LEU A 76 1.09 -2.08 -4.74
C LEU A 76 -0.17 -1.28 -4.34
N VAL A 77 -0.87 -1.68 -3.27
CA VAL A 77 -2.04 -0.95 -2.75
C VAL A 77 -1.61 0.35 -2.08
N GLU A 78 -0.49 0.35 -1.37
CA GLU A 78 0.14 1.56 -0.82
C GLU A 78 0.53 2.54 -1.94
N GLY A 79 1.11 2.03 -3.04
CA GLY A 79 1.39 2.81 -4.24
C GLY A 79 0.13 3.41 -4.88
N LEU A 80 -0.97 2.66 -4.93
CA LEU A 80 -2.26 3.19 -5.38
C LEU A 80 -2.77 4.31 -4.47
N ALA A 81 -2.67 4.15 -3.14
CA ALA A 81 -3.05 5.18 -2.18
C ALA A 81 -2.19 6.45 -2.36
N ALA A 82 -0.89 6.29 -2.63
CA ALA A 82 0.01 7.41 -2.92
C ALA A 82 -0.40 8.16 -4.21
N VAL A 83 -0.74 7.44 -5.29
CA VAL A 83 -1.22 8.04 -6.55
C VAL A 83 -2.52 8.81 -6.35
N ILE A 84 -3.48 8.26 -5.61
CA ILE A 84 -4.75 8.92 -5.28
C ILE A 84 -4.49 10.19 -4.47
N THR A 85 -3.64 10.11 -3.45
CA THR A 85 -3.27 11.23 -2.58
C THR A 85 -2.57 12.34 -3.36
N MET A 86 -1.61 11.99 -4.23
CA MET A 86 -0.92 12.96 -5.08
C MET A 86 -1.88 13.68 -6.02
N ARG A 87 -2.82 12.96 -6.64
CA ARG A 87 -3.86 13.55 -7.50
C ARG A 87 -4.73 14.54 -6.73
N LYS A 88 -5.12 14.23 -5.50
CA LYS A 88 -5.85 15.17 -4.63
C LYS A 88 -5.03 16.43 -4.32
N LEU A 89 -3.75 16.25 -3.99
CA LEU A 89 -2.85 17.38 -3.73
C LEU A 89 -2.73 18.32 -4.95
N LEU A 90 -2.56 17.74 -6.15
CA LEU A 90 -2.48 18.51 -7.40
C LEU A 90 -3.78 19.28 -7.69
N ASN A 91 -4.94 18.64 -7.51
CA ASN A 91 -6.24 19.29 -7.69
C ASN A 91 -6.43 20.45 -6.70
N LEU A 92 -6.09 20.25 -5.43
CA LEU A 92 -6.16 21.32 -4.40
C LEU A 92 -5.18 22.45 -4.70
N GLN A 93 -3.97 22.15 -5.15
CA GLN A 93 -2.99 23.16 -5.54
C GLN A 93 -3.51 24.02 -6.70
N ALA A 94 -4.00 23.38 -7.77
CA ALA A 94 -4.57 24.07 -8.93
C ALA A 94 -5.75 24.98 -8.54
N TYR A 95 -6.66 24.46 -7.70
CA TYR A 95 -7.79 25.21 -7.20
C TYR A 95 -7.38 26.46 -6.40
N LEU A 96 -6.39 26.33 -5.50
CA LEU A 96 -5.90 27.46 -4.70
C LEU A 96 -5.20 28.54 -5.54
N VAL A 97 -4.51 28.14 -6.61
CA VAL A 97 -3.93 29.07 -7.58
C VAL A 97 -5.07 29.84 -8.28
N ALA A 98 -6.05 29.12 -8.84
CA ALA A 98 -7.19 29.72 -9.52
C ALA A 98 -8.01 30.66 -8.60
N GLN A 99 -8.18 30.30 -7.33
CA GLN A 99 -8.84 31.19 -6.35
C GLN A 99 -8.09 32.51 -6.12
N ARG A 100 -6.74 32.46 -6.09
CA ARG A 100 -5.94 33.69 -5.94
C ARG A 100 -6.06 34.58 -7.16
N GLU A 101 -6.04 33.99 -8.34
CA GLU A 101 -6.24 34.70 -9.60
C GLU A 101 -7.63 35.33 -9.69
N TYR A 102 -8.67 34.57 -9.35
CA TYR A 102 -10.04 35.03 -9.26
C TYR A 102 -10.17 36.24 -8.32
N LYS A 103 -9.59 36.14 -7.10
CA LYS A 103 -9.65 37.28 -6.16
C LYS A 103 -9.00 38.54 -6.72
N ARG A 104 -7.83 38.39 -7.38
CA ARG A 104 -7.18 39.54 -8.04
C ARG A 104 -8.02 40.11 -9.17
N ALA A 105 -8.65 39.28 -9.99
CA ALA A 105 -9.53 39.69 -11.07
C ALA A 105 -10.77 40.38 -10.52
N MET A 106 -11.38 39.88 -9.44
CA MET A 106 -12.52 40.51 -8.75
C MET A 106 -12.15 41.90 -8.21
N ASP A 107 -11.02 42.01 -7.49
CA ASP A 107 -10.54 43.30 -6.96
C ASP A 107 -10.30 44.33 -8.09
N SER A 108 -9.82 43.86 -9.26
CA SER A 108 -9.63 44.70 -10.44
C SER A 108 -10.95 45.12 -11.10
N TRP A 109 -11.89 44.19 -11.23
CA TRP A 109 -13.21 44.41 -11.79
C TRP A 109 -14.03 45.38 -10.92
N GLU A 110 -14.00 45.27 -9.63
CA GLU A 110 -14.64 46.20 -8.68
C GLU A 110 -14.05 47.61 -8.80
N LYS A 111 -12.70 47.72 -8.89
CA LYS A 111 -12.01 49.01 -9.07
C LYS A 111 -12.30 49.69 -10.42
N SER A 112 -12.63 48.90 -11.44
CA SER A 112 -13.02 49.43 -12.77
C SER A 112 -14.47 49.93 -12.82
N GLY A 113 -15.20 49.92 -11.72
CA GLY A 113 -16.61 50.30 -11.66
C GLY A 113 -17.55 49.21 -12.21
N GLN A 114 -17.13 47.95 -12.14
CA GLN A 114 -17.90 46.79 -12.59
C GLN A 114 -18.20 46.77 -14.10
N THR A 115 -17.26 47.32 -14.88
CA THR A 115 -17.37 47.31 -16.33
C THR A 115 -16.88 45.99 -16.93
N GLY A 116 -17.67 45.39 -17.85
CA GLY A 116 -17.39 44.12 -18.47
C GLY A 116 -17.96 42.92 -17.68
N ASP A 117 -17.63 41.71 -18.14
CA ASP A 117 -18.11 40.48 -17.51
C ASP A 117 -17.46 40.25 -16.13
N SER A 118 -18.27 39.86 -15.17
CA SER A 118 -17.77 39.45 -13.83
C SER A 118 -16.87 38.24 -13.94
N PRO A 119 -15.70 38.21 -13.25
CA PRO A 119 -14.84 37.05 -13.21
C PRO A 119 -15.58 35.81 -12.75
N MET A 120 -15.32 34.68 -13.42
CA MET A 120 -15.95 33.38 -13.06
C MET A 120 -15.26 32.76 -11.84
N GLN A 121 -16.06 32.42 -10.85
CA GLN A 121 -15.55 31.74 -9.64
C GLN A 121 -14.99 30.35 -10.00
N PRO A 122 -13.75 30.01 -9.63
CA PRO A 122 -13.19 28.70 -9.89
C PRO A 122 -13.89 27.64 -9.07
N THR A 123 -14.14 26.49 -9.68
CA THR A 123 -14.66 25.29 -9.02
C THR A 123 -13.54 24.28 -8.82
N LEU A 124 -13.55 23.58 -7.69
CA LEU A 124 -12.62 22.47 -7.48
C LEU A 124 -12.98 21.32 -8.42
N THR A 125 -12.06 21.00 -9.34
CA THR A 125 -12.23 19.85 -10.23
C THR A 125 -11.85 18.59 -9.45
N GLU A 126 -12.85 17.83 -9.04
CA GLU A 126 -12.66 16.55 -8.35
C GLU A 126 -12.85 15.41 -9.34
N SER A 127 -11.81 14.59 -9.53
CA SER A 127 -11.99 13.31 -10.21
C SER A 127 -12.51 12.29 -9.19
N HIS A 128 -13.37 11.38 -9.63
CA HIS A 128 -13.97 10.37 -8.75
C HIS A 128 -12.94 9.59 -7.90
N LEU A 129 -11.74 9.38 -8.44
CA LEU A 129 -10.65 8.70 -7.70
C LEU A 129 -9.92 9.63 -6.71
N SER A 130 -9.84 10.95 -6.95
CA SER A 130 -9.15 11.86 -6.02
C SER A 130 -9.85 12.00 -4.67
N GLU A 131 -11.13 11.59 -4.59
CA GLU A 131 -11.91 11.56 -3.36
C GLU A 131 -11.89 10.21 -2.66
N CYS A 132 -11.33 9.17 -3.30
CA CYS A 132 -11.25 7.86 -2.70
C CYS A 132 -10.26 7.83 -1.53
N VAL A 133 -10.61 7.02 -0.52
CA VAL A 133 -9.80 6.78 0.67
C VAL A 133 -9.69 5.27 0.86
N ILE A 134 -8.47 4.77 0.92
CA ILE A 134 -8.19 3.35 1.11
C ILE A 134 -7.94 3.10 2.60
N TYR A 135 -8.76 2.22 3.18
CA TYR A 135 -8.55 1.70 4.53
C TYR A 135 -8.07 0.26 4.45
N GLU A 136 -6.87 0.00 4.93
CA GLU A 136 -6.39 -1.35 5.16
C GLU A 136 -7.00 -1.90 6.45
N LEU A 137 -7.75 -2.99 6.34
CA LEU A 137 -8.42 -3.62 7.46
C LEU A 137 -7.59 -4.81 7.96
N SER A 138 -7.22 -4.79 9.24
CA SER A 138 -6.61 -5.94 9.90
C SER A 138 -7.68 -6.91 10.39
N LEU A 139 -7.81 -8.07 9.75
CA LEU A 139 -8.75 -9.11 10.18
C LEU A 139 -8.46 -9.59 11.60
N ASN A 140 -7.19 -9.66 11.98
CA ASN A 140 -6.79 -10.07 13.33
C ASN A 140 -7.24 -9.06 14.40
N SER A 141 -7.24 -7.76 14.08
CA SER A 141 -7.69 -6.72 15.02
C SER A 141 -9.20 -6.78 15.30
N LEU A 142 -9.98 -7.34 14.37
CA LEU A 142 -11.42 -7.53 14.56
C LEU A 142 -11.74 -8.63 15.55
N VAL A 143 -10.93 -9.70 15.57
CA VAL A 143 -11.09 -10.82 16.50
C VAL A 143 -10.54 -10.49 17.88
N SER A 144 -9.48 -9.65 17.91
CA SER A 144 -8.86 -9.26 19.18
C SER A 144 -9.84 -8.52 20.08
N GLY A 145 -9.98 -8.99 21.32
CA GLY A 145 -10.85 -8.38 22.33
C GLY A 145 -12.34 -8.76 22.23
N THR A 146 -12.74 -9.64 21.31
CA THR A 146 -14.10 -10.17 21.28
C THR A 146 -14.21 -11.33 22.30
N LYS A 147 -14.93 -11.08 23.38
CA LYS A 147 -15.23 -12.09 24.41
C LYS A 147 -16.53 -12.86 24.13
N TYR A 148 -17.43 -12.26 23.37
CA TYR A 148 -18.76 -12.78 23.09
C TYR A 148 -18.97 -12.97 21.59
N ARG A 149 -19.77 -13.97 21.27
CA ARG A 149 -20.03 -14.50 19.92
C ARG A 149 -20.58 -13.48 18.91
N GLY A 150 -21.34 -12.48 19.33
CA GLY A 150 -21.93 -11.45 18.47
C GLY A 150 -21.04 -10.21 18.24
N GLU A 151 -20.02 -9.99 19.07
CA GLU A 151 -19.20 -8.76 19.00
C GLU A 151 -18.38 -8.65 17.70
N PHE A 152 -17.94 -9.78 17.15
CA PHE A 152 -17.23 -9.80 15.88
C PHE A 152 -18.17 -9.48 14.70
N GLU A 153 -19.35 -10.13 14.68
CA GLU A 153 -20.36 -9.91 13.65
C GLU A 153 -20.82 -8.45 13.64
N GLU A 154 -21.08 -7.88 14.83
CA GLU A 154 -21.46 -6.47 15.01
C GLU A 154 -20.39 -5.52 14.47
N LYS A 155 -19.10 -5.75 14.78
CA LYS A 155 -18.00 -4.93 14.25
C LYS A 155 -17.90 -4.97 12.71
N VAL A 156 -18.05 -6.15 12.10
CA VAL A 156 -18.02 -6.29 10.64
C VAL A 156 -19.21 -5.58 10.01
N GLU A 157 -20.40 -5.69 10.61
CA GLU A 157 -21.61 -4.98 10.15
C GLU A 157 -21.46 -3.46 10.29
N GLU A 158 -20.90 -2.97 11.39
CA GLU A 158 -20.62 -1.53 11.57
C GLU A 158 -19.66 -1.01 10.49
N ILE A 159 -18.58 -1.75 10.19
CA ILE A 159 -17.65 -1.42 9.11
C ILE A 159 -18.37 -1.35 7.75
N LEU A 160 -19.24 -2.33 7.47
CA LEU A 160 -20.04 -2.31 6.25
C LEU A 160 -20.96 -1.08 6.18
N GLN A 161 -21.58 -0.69 7.29
CA GLN A 161 -22.44 0.50 7.33
C GLN A 161 -21.62 1.78 7.11
N GLU A 162 -20.39 1.87 7.64
CA GLU A 162 -19.50 2.98 7.36
C GLU A 162 -19.13 3.07 5.88
N CYS A 163 -18.77 1.93 5.25
CA CYS A 163 -18.46 1.87 3.82
C CYS A 163 -19.68 2.25 2.95
N LYS A 164 -20.87 1.77 3.28
CA LYS A 164 -22.13 2.09 2.55
C LYS A 164 -22.49 3.58 2.62
N LYS A 165 -22.28 4.20 3.79
CA LYS A 165 -22.52 5.64 3.98
C LYS A 165 -21.48 6.51 3.28
N ASN A 166 -20.29 5.97 3.02
CA ASN A 166 -19.17 6.69 2.42
C ASN A 166 -18.66 5.95 1.16
N PRO A 167 -19.31 6.11 0.00
CA PRO A 167 -19.03 5.34 -1.23
C PRO A 167 -17.63 5.59 -1.82
N ASN A 168 -16.91 6.60 -1.36
CA ASN A 168 -15.52 6.88 -1.68
C ASN A 168 -14.52 6.09 -0.82
N VAL A 169 -14.98 5.33 0.16
CA VAL A 169 -14.13 4.39 0.91
C VAL A 169 -13.87 3.13 0.07
N ILE A 170 -12.63 2.73 0.03
CA ILE A 170 -12.15 1.47 -0.54
C ILE A 170 -11.56 0.66 0.60
N LEU A 171 -12.11 -0.53 0.83
CA LEU A 171 -11.62 -1.44 1.84
C LEU A 171 -10.49 -2.29 1.26
N PHE A 172 -9.32 -2.28 1.85
CA PHE A 172 -8.23 -3.19 1.52
C PHE A 172 -8.11 -4.28 2.59
N VAL A 173 -8.10 -5.53 2.16
CA VAL A 173 -7.91 -6.69 3.04
C VAL A 173 -6.76 -7.50 2.49
N ASP A 174 -5.66 -7.51 3.23
CA ASP A 174 -4.55 -8.41 2.93
C ASP A 174 -4.88 -9.83 3.42
N GLU A 175 -4.30 -10.83 2.77
CA GLU A 175 -4.57 -12.24 3.02
C GLU A 175 -6.09 -12.56 3.07
N VAL A 176 -6.82 -12.03 2.09
CA VAL A 176 -8.31 -12.10 2.04
C VAL A 176 -8.85 -13.53 2.10
N HIS A 177 -8.04 -14.56 1.84
CA HIS A 177 -8.40 -15.97 1.99
C HIS A 177 -8.71 -16.34 3.45
N HIS A 178 -8.22 -15.59 4.42
CA HIS A 178 -8.56 -15.80 5.83
C HIS A 178 -9.99 -15.34 6.19
N ILE A 179 -10.64 -14.57 5.32
CA ILE A 179 -11.97 -13.99 5.59
C ILE A 179 -13.04 -15.06 5.86
N ASP A 180 -12.90 -16.26 5.29
CA ASP A 180 -13.80 -17.39 5.54
C ASP A 180 -13.54 -18.07 6.90
N ARG A 181 -12.33 -17.94 7.43
CA ARG A 181 -11.90 -18.56 8.70
C ARG A 181 -12.09 -17.65 9.89
N VAL A 182 -12.00 -16.34 9.66
CA VAL A 182 -12.14 -15.34 10.72
C VAL A 182 -13.59 -15.28 11.18
N GLY A 183 -13.83 -15.52 12.47
CA GLY A 183 -15.14 -15.62 13.08
C GLY A 183 -15.79 -17.01 12.96
N ALA A 184 -15.25 -17.95 12.19
CA ALA A 184 -15.76 -19.29 11.97
C ALA A 184 -15.45 -20.24 13.13
N SER A 185 -15.96 -19.99 14.33
CA SER A 185 -16.09 -21.00 15.37
C SER A 185 -17.46 -21.70 15.25
N GLU A 186 -17.62 -22.89 15.81
CA GLU A 186 -18.88 -23.65 15.70
C GLU A 186 -20.12 -22.79 15.99
N GLY A 187 -20.92 -22.56 14.95
CA GLY A 187 -22.18 -21.78 14.98
C GLY A 187 -22.03 -20.27 14.86
N CYS A 188 -20.89 -19.70 14.44
CA CYS A 188 -20.71 -18.27 14.11
C CYS A 188 -20.79 -18.03 12.61
N VAL A 189 -21.21 -16.83 12.23
CA VAL A 189 -21.20 -16.36 10.84
C VAL A 189 -19.80 -15.85 10.51
N SER A 190 -19.17 -16.37 9.45
CA SER A 190 -17.86 -15.88 9.02
C SER A 190 -17.95 -14.46 8.44
N ALA A 191 -16.84 -13.71 8.50
CA ALA A 191 -16.78 -12.38 7.88
C ALA A 191 -17.20 -12.40 6.41
N SER A 192 -16.90 -13.49 5.68
CA SER A 192 -17.25 -13.61 4.27
C SER A 192 -18.76 -13.69 4.05
N GLN A 193 -19.52 -14.35 4.93
CA GLN A 193 -20.99 -14.43 4.83
C GLN A 193 -21.65 -13.07 5.02
N ILE A 194 -21.06 -12.20 5.84
CA ILE A 194 -21.54 -10.84 6.07
C ILE A 194 -21.16 -9.92 4.90
N LEU A 195 -19.95 -10.06 4.35
CA LEU A 195 -19.44 -9.23 3.26
C LEU A 195 -20.01 -9.59 1.88
N LYS A 196 -20.29 -10.87 1.61
CA LYS A 196 -20.80 -11.37 0.31
C LYS A 196 -22.05 -10.64 -0.19
N PRO A 197 -23.10 -10.40 0.61
CA PRO A 197 -24.29 -9.66 0.16
C PRO A 197 -23.98 -8.21 -0.24
N ALA A 198 -23.12 -7.51 0.50
CA ALA A 198 -22.74 -6.13 0.20
C ALA A 198 -21.90 -6.03 -1.08
N LEU A 199 -20.95 -6.94 -1.28
CA LEU A 199 -20.19 -7.08 -2.53
C LEU A 199 -21.10 -7.44 -3.71
N ALA A 200 -22.08 -8.30 -3.50
CA ALA A 200 -23.05 -8.70 -4.53
C ALA A 200 -23.86 -7.53 -5.06
N ARG A 201 -24.18 -6.56 -4.23
CA ARG A 201 -24.98 -5.37 -4.57
C ARG A 201 -24.15 -4.17 -4.99
N ASN A 202 -22.80 -4.29 -5.05
CA ASN A 202 -21.84 -3.19 -5.25
C ASN A 202 -22.04 -2.05 -4.22
N GLU A 203 -22.42 -2.38 -3.00
CA GLU A 203 -22.63 -1.42 -1.92
C GLU A 203 -21.28 -0.95 -1.30
N ILE A 204 -20.23 -1.73 -1.50
CA ILE A 204 -18.88 -1.45 -1.05
C ILE A 204 -17.88 -1.70 -2.16
N ARG A 205 -16.70 -1.05 -2.07
CA ARG A 205 -15.53 -1.30 -2.91
C ARG A 205 -14.46 -1.98 -2.10
N MET A 206 -13.86 -3.02 -2.66
CA MET A 206 -12.87 -3.82 -1.96
C MET A 206 -11.70 -4.18 -2.86
N ILE A 207 -10.51 -4.14 -2.28
CA ILE A 207 -9.28 -4.72 -2.82
C ILE A 207 -8.90 -5.85 -1.87
N GLY A 208 -8.80 -7.07 -2.38
CA GLY A 208 -8.26 -8.22 -1.66
C GLY A 208 -6.89 -8.57 -2.19
N ALA A 209 -5.97 -9.00 -1.33
CA ALA A 209 -4.71 -9.60 -1.74
C ALA A 209 -4.62 -11.04 -1.21
N THR A 210 -4.06 -11.95 -2.01
CA THR A 210 -3.89 -13.35 -1.63
C THR A 210 -2.78 -13.99 -2.47
N THR A 211 -2.37 -15.20 -2.11
CA THR A 211 -1.45 -15.98 -2.94
C THR A 211 -2.19 -16.61 -4.14
N THR A 212 -1.43 -16.99 -5.16
CA THR A 212 -1.99 -17.65 -6.35
C THR A 212 -2.70 -18.96 -5.99
N THR A 213 -2.13 -19.73 -5.07
CA THR A 213 -2.70 -21.01 -4.62
C THR A 213 -4.03 -20.82 -3.90
N GLU A 214 -4.08 -19.90 -2.95
CA GLU A 214 -5.27 -19.63 -2.13
C GLU A 214 -6.37 -18.93 -2.93
N SER A 215 -6.00 -18.14 -3.96
CA SER A 215 -6.97 -17.49 -4.86
C SER A 215 -7.85 -18.50 -5.57
N THR A 216 -7.31 -19.68 -5.88
CA THR A 216 -8.06 -20.74 -6.55
C THR A 216 -9.24 -21.24 -5.68
N ASP A 217 -9.05 -21.37 -4.38
CA ASP A 217 -10.12 -21.76 -3.46
C ASP A 217 -11.16 -20.64 -3.28
N LEU A 218 -10.72 -19.41 -3.14
CA LEU A 218 -11.59 -18.24 -3.03
C LEU A 218 -12.46 -18.06 -4.28
N LEU A 219 -11.91 -18.30 -5.47
CA LEU A 219 -12.60 -18.15 -6.75
C LEU A 219 -13.53 -19.34 -7.08
N LYS A 220 -13.48 -20.47 -6.37
CA LYS A 220 -14.48 -21.53 -6.46
C LYS A 220 -15.86 -21.03 -6.04
N ASP A 221 -15.93 -20.06 -5.13
CA ASP A 221 -17.16 -19.37 -4.81
C ASP A 221 -17.58 -18.44 -5.94
N GLN A 222 -18.57 -18.87 -6.73
CA GLN A 222 -19.07 -18.13 -7.89
C GLN A 222 -19.60 -16.73 -7.50
N ALA A 223 -20.14 -16.54 -6.30
CA ALA A 223 -20.63 -15.26 -5.84
C ALA A 223 -19.49 -14.26 -5.66
N PHE A 224 -18.35 -14.73 -5.16
CA PHE A 224 -17.12 -13.95 -5.03
C PHE A 224 -16.46 -13.69 -6.39
N ALA A 225 -16.25 -14.74 -7.18
CA ALA A 225 -15.59 -14.68 -8.49
C ALA A 225 -16.25 -13.68 -9.47
N ARG A 226 -17.59 -13.59 -9.44
CA ARG A 226 -18.35 -12.67 -10.31
C ARG A 226 -18.18 -11.19 -9.94
N ARG A 227 -17.68 -10.87 -8.75
CA ARG A 227 -17.59 -9.50 -8.21
C ARG A 227 -16.19 -8.94 -8.22
N PHE A 228 -15.18 -9.78 -8.36
CA PHE A 228 -13.79 -9.37 -8.39
C PHE A 228 -13.21 -9.43 -9.80
N SER A 229 -12.36 -8.47 -10.10
CA SER A 229 -11.43 -8.50 -11.24
C SER A 229 -10.08 -8.96 -10.71
N ALA A 230 -9.66 -10.16 -11.09
CA ALA A 230 -8.35 -10.69 -10.69
C ALA A 230 -7.25 -9.97 -11.46
N ILE A 231 -6.19 -9.58 -10.75
CA ILE A 231 -4.96 -9.03 -11.30
C ILE A 231 -3.81 -9.87 -10.74
N GLU A 232 -3.07 -10.51 -11.62
CA GLU A 232 -1.84 -11.20 -11.24
C GLU A 232 -0.72 -10.18 -11.06
N VAL A 233 -0.02 -10.28 -9.92
CA VAL A 233 1.14 -9.46 -9.58
C VAL A 233 2.39 -10.31 -9.80
N PRO A 234 3.08 -10.17 -10.94
CA PRO A 234 4.28 -10.96 -11.21
C PRO A 234 5.43 -10.52 -10.32
N ALA A 235 6.35 -11.44 -10.03
CA ALA A 235 7.62 -11.07 -9.41
C ALA A 235 8.40 -10.12 -10.33
N LEU A 236 9.12 -9.16 -9.76
CA LEU A 236 10.00 -8.27 -10.51
C LEU A 236 11.22 -9.05 -11.02
N THR A 237 11.53 -8.88 -12.30
CA THR A 237 12.65 -9.56 -12.97
C THR A 237 13.45 -8.57 -13.83
N GLY A 238 14.61 -8.99 -14.31
CA GLY A 238 15.44 -8.22 -15.22
C GLY A 238 15.85 -6.86 -14.67
N GLU A 239 15.80 -5.83 -15.51
CA GLU A 239 16.23 -4.47 -15.20
C GLU A 239 15.33 -3.81 -14.13
N ALA A 240 14.03 -4.08 -14.15
CA ALA A 240 13.11 -3.57 -13.12
C ALA A 240 13.47 -4.06 -11.72
N ALA A 241 13.91 -5.31 -11.58
CA ALA A 241 14.39 -5.83 -10.29
C ALA A 241 15.72 -5.18 -9.86
N LEU A 242 16.66 -4.97 -10.79
CA LEU A 242 17.92 -4.30 -10.50
C LEU A 242 17.72 -2.86 -10.04
N ASP A 243 16.89 -2.12 -10.75
CA ASP A 243 16.57 -0.74 -10.40
C ASP A 243 15.84 -0.65 -9.06
N THR A 244 14.86 -1.53 -8.82
CA THR A 244 14.18 -1.63 -7.52
C THR A 244 15.17 -1.96 -6.39
N ALA A 245 16.12 -2.87 -6.61
CA ALA A 245 17.13 -3.22 -5.61
C ALA A 245 18.02 -2.02 -5.25
N ARG A 246 18.42 -1.20 -6.24
CA ARG A 246 19.19 0.04 -6.01
C ARG A 246 18.39 1.03 -5.15
N HIS A 247 17.12 1.22 -5.45
CA HIS A 247 16.25 2.10 -4.67
C HIS A 247 16.03 1.59 -3.24
N ILE A 248 15.82 0.30 -3.05
CA ILE A 248 15.69 -0.32 -1.71
C ILE A 248 16.98 -0.09 -0.92
N LEU A 249 18.14 -0.39 -1.49
CA LEU A 249 19.42 -0.20 -0.81
C LEU A 249 19.63 1.26 -0.39
N GLN A 250 19.32 2.21 -1.25
CA GLN A 250 19.41 3.64 -0.96
C GLN A 250 18.40 4.07 0.13
N TYR A 251 17.16 3.57 0.07
CA TYR A 251 16.11 3.88 1.03
C TYR A 251 16.53 3.45 2.44
N TYR A 252 16.94 2.18 2.61
CA TYR A 252 17.35 1.65 3.91
C TYR A 252 18.68 2.23 4.40
N SER A 253 19.62 2.55 3.50
CA SER A 253 20.85 3.31 3.83
C SER A 253 20.50 4.67 4.45
N THR A 254 19.53 5.36 3.88
CA THR A 254 19.07 6.65 4.40
C THR A 254 18.33 6.49 5.72
N TYR A 255 17.42 5.50 5.83
CA TYR A 255 16.62 5.23 7.01
C TYR A 255 17.48 4.90 8.24
N HIS A 256 18.45 4.00 8.08
CA HIS A 256 19.38 3.60 9.15
C HIS A 256 20.56 4.55 9.34
N ASN A 257 20.74 5.52 8.44
CA ASN A 257 21.93 6.39 8.38
C ASN A 257 23.26 5.59 8.32
N VAL A 258 23.27 4.48 7.58
CA VAL A 258 24.42 3.59 7.38
C VAL A 258 24.76 3.60 5.88
N ARG A 259 26.05 3.78 5.56
CA ARG A 259 26.55 3.79 4.17
C ARG A 259 27.04 2.40 3.77
N THR A 260 27.02 2.15 2.47
CA THR A 260 27.66 0.97 1.88
C THR A 260 28.28 1.31 0.52
N ASP A 261 29.36 0.65 0.18
CA ASP A 261 29.96 0.69 -1.17
C ASP A 261 29.58 -0.57 -1.96
N VAL A 262 28.82 -1.49 -1.38
CA VAL A 262 28.44 -2.73 -2.04
C VAL A 262 27.34 -2.43 -3.05
N SER A 263 27.52 -2.92 -4.26
CA SER A 263 26.56 -2.74 -5.35
C SER A 263 25.28 -3.53 -5.09
N ALA A 264 24.12 -2.89 -5.27
CA ALA A 264 22.81 -3.54 -5.20
C ALA A 264 22.68 -4.70 -6.20
N ASP A 265 23.32 -4.56 -7.38
CA ASP A 265 23.30 -5.58 -8.43
C ASP A 265 24.00 -6.85 -7.98
N ASN A 266 25.16 -6.70 -7.31
CA ASN A 266 25.88 -7.83 -6.72
C ASN A 266 25.05 -8.49 -5.60
N LEU A 267 24.54 -7.69 -4.67
CA LEU A 267 23.69 -8.20 -3.58
C LEU A 267 22.47 -8.96 -4.09
N LEU A 268 21.80 -8.43 -5.12
CA LEU A 268 20.64 -9.11 -5.72
C LEU A 268 21.00 -10.45 -6.35
N MET A 269 22.19 -10.53 -6.98
CA MET A 269 22.70 -11.79 -7.53
C MET A 269 22.97 -12.79 -6.42
N GLN A 270 23.59 -12.35 -5.31
CA GLN A 270 23.86 -13.22 -4.14
C GLN A 270 22.58 -13.70 -3.48
N VAL A 271 21.57 -12.83 -3.31
CA VAL A 271 20.27 -13.21 -2.78
C VAL A 271 19.62 -14.28 -3.65
N ARG A 272 19.59 -14.11 -4.97
CA ARG A 272 19.01 -15.10 -5.90
C ARG A 272 19.72 -16.44 -5.85
N PHE A 273 21.04 -16.43 -5.65
CA PHE A 273 21.86 -17.65 -5.61
C PHE A 273 21.72 -18.40 -4.27
N HIS A 274 21.72 -17.68 -3.15
CA HIS A 274 21.74 -18.27 -1.82
C HIS A 274 20.35 -18.44 -1.20
N LEU A 275 19.34 -17.71 -1.67
CA LEU A 275 17.94 -17.76 -1.19
C LEU A 275 16.96 -18.07 -2.34
N PRO A 276 17.15 -19.17 -3.09
CA PRO A 276 16.38 -19.48 -4.31
C PRO A 276 14.87 -19.70 -4.05
N ASP A 277 14.50 -20.13 -2.84
CA ASP A 277 13.11 -20.43 -2.46
C ASP A 277 12.34 -19.19 -1.98
N THR A 278 12.98 -18.02 -1.98
CA THR A 278 12.40 -16.77 -1.53
C THR A 278 12.18 -15.81 -2.70
N VAL A 279 11.28 -14.84 -2.53
CA VAL A 279 10.83 -13.98 -3.63
C VAL A 279 11.31 -12.54 -3.44
N PHE A 280 11.80 -11.95 -4.53
CA PHE A 280 12.10 -10.53 -4.60
C PHE A 280 10.79 -9.70 -4.72
N PRO A 281 10.65 -8.56 -4.03
CA PRO A 281 11.68 -7.83 -3.29
C PRO A 281 11.87 -8.21 -1.81
N ASP A 282 10.99 -9.01 -1.22
CA ASP A 282 10.96 -9.31 0.22
C ASP A 282 12.28 -9.85 0.75
N ASN A 283 12.87 -10.83 0.07
CA ASN A 283 14.16 -11.41 0.43
C ASN A 283 15.31 -10.39 0.41
N PHE A 284 15.30 -9.46 -0.53
CA PHE A 284 16.31 -8.42 -0.64
C PHE A 284 16.13 -7.34 0.44
N ILE A 285 14.88 -6.97 0.73
CA ILE A 285 14.53 -6.07 1.83
C ILE A 285 15.04 -6.64 3.15
N ASN A 286 14.73 -7.90 3.44
CA ASN A 286 15.16 -8.57 4.67
C ASN A 286 16.70 -8.57 4.80
N LEU A 287 17.44 -8.87 3.73
CA LEU A 287 18.89 -8.83 3.76
C LEU A 287 19.41 -7.42 4.10
N VAL A 288 18.90 -6.40 3.42
CA VAL A 288 19.38 -5.03 3.55
C VAL A 288 19.03 -4.45 4.92
N ASP A 289 17.77 -4.57 5.32
CA ASP A 289 17.27 -4.02 6.58
C ASP A 289 17.98 -4.66 7.79
N GLU A 290 18.11 -5.99 7.80
CA GLU A 290 18.77 -6.73 8.88
C GLU A 290 20.27 -6.42 8.96
N THR A 291 20.94 -6.26 7.82
CA THR A 291 22.37 -5.88 7.79
C THR A 291 22.58 -4.46 8.35
N PHE A 292 21.75 -3.51 7.94
CA PHE A 292 21.86 -2.13 8.41
C PHE A 292 21.42 -1.98 9.88
N ALA A 293 20.38 -2.69 10.31
CA ALA A 293 19.97 -2.71 11.72
C ALA A 293 21.09 -3.28 12.62
N GLY A 294 21.76 -4.36 12.18
CA GLY A 294 22.94 -4.91 12.87
C GLY A 294 24.06 -3.89 12.98
N ALA A 295 24.36 -3.18 11.90
CA ALA A 295 25.39 -2.14 11.89
C ALA A 295 25.08 -1.00 12.87
N VAL A 296 23.82 -0.55 12.95
CA VAL A 296 23.38 0.45 13.93
C VAL A 296 23.58 -0.06 15.35
N PHE A 297 23.20 -1.33 15.61
CA PHE A 297 23.41 -1.96 16.92
C PHE A 297 24.88 -2.01 17.33
N ASP A 298 25.78 -2.32 16.39
CA ASP A 298 27.22 -2.39 16.61
C ASP A 298 27.91 -1.02 16.57
N GLY A 299 27.16 0.09 16.37
CA GLY A 299 27.70 1.45 16.29
C GLY A 299 28.47 1.76 15.02
N LEU A 300 28.27 0.99 13.96
CA LEU A 300 28.92 1.19 12.67
C LEU A 300 28.12 2.19 11.81
N SER A 301 28.83 3.12 11.17
CA SER A 301 28.26 4.06 10.20
C SER A 301 28.42 3.61 8.75
N LYS A 302 29.13 2.51 8.53
CA LYS A 302 29.39 1.93 7.20
C LYS A 302 29.47 0.42 7.29
N VAL A 303 28.91 -0.28 6.29
CA VAL A 303 28.99 -1.73 6.10
C VAL A 303 29.63 -2.06 4.76
N GLY A 304 30.42 -3.12 4.76
CA GLY A 304 31.02 -3.71 3.57
C GLY A 304 30.36 -5.03 3.17
N ALA A 305 30.99 -5.76 2.27
CA ALA A 305 30.51 -7.05 1.79
C ALA A 305 30.42 -8.08 2.93
N GLU A 306 31.35 -8.07 3.87
CA GLU A 306 31.43 -9.02 4.99
C GLU A 306 30.12 -9.06 5.79
N GLN A 307 29.58 -7.91 6.22
CA GLN A 307 28.36 -7.83 7.00
C GLN A 307 27.14 -8.38 6.20
N PHE A 308 27.07 -8.10 4.90
CA PHE A 308 26.03 -8.68 4.04
C PHE A 308 26.15 -10.19 3.92
N TYR A 309 27.36 -10.73 3.78
CA TYR A 309 27.58 -12.18 3.72
C TYR A 309 27.31 -12.87 5.05
N GLN A 310 27.60 -12.24 6.18
CA GLN A 310 27.24 -12.75 7.51
C GLN A 310 25.71 -12.83 7.66
N THR A 311 24.98 -11.77 7.29
CA THR A 311 23.53 -11.76 7.32
C THR A 311 22.95 -12.80 6.35
N LEU A 312 23.50 -12.92 5.14
CA LEU A 312 23.07 -13.88 4.14
C LEU A 312 23.29 -15.33 4.62
N SER A 313 24.41 -15.59 5.30
CA SER A 313 24.71 -16.89 5.93
C SER A 313 23.63 -17.25 6.96
N ARG A 314 23.22 -16.30 7.78
CA ARG A 314 22.17 -16.49 8.77
C ARG A 314 20.80 -16.75 8.14
N LEU A 315 20.43 -15.97 7.13
CA LEU A 315 19.15 -16.11 6.41
C LEU A 315 19.06 -17.41 5.63
N SER A 316 20.16 -17.88 5.04
CA SER A 316 20.21 -19.14 4.27
C SER A 316 20.40 -20.38 5.13
N GLY A 317 20.83 -20.23 6.39
CA GLY A 317 21.28 -21.33 7.25
C GLY A 317 22.55 -22.03 6.78
N ARG A 318 23.34 -21.40 5.88
CA ARG A 318 24.57 -21.94 5.30
C ARG A 318 25.71 -20.96 5.52
N LEU A 319 26.91 -21.48 5.78
CA LEU A 319 28.10 -20.63 5.84
C LEU A 319 28.44 -20.10 4.44
N ILE A 320 28.41 -18.78 4.25
CA ILE A 320 28.75 -18.11 3.02
C ILE A 320 29.97 -17.22 3.33
N ILE A 321 31.08 -17.46 2.66
CA ILE A 321 32.34 -16.73 2.87
C ILE A 321 32.53 -15.75 1.72
N CYS A 322 32.94 -14.53 2.01
CA CYS A 322 33.29 -13.55 1.00
C CYS A 322 34.54 -14.04 0.20
N ALA A 323 34.57 -13.82 -1.11
CA ALA A 323 35.67 -14.29 -1.95
C ALA A 323 37.05 -13.73 -1.50
N ASP A 324 37.08 -12.55 -0.88
CA ASP A 324 38.29 -11.95 -0.32
C ASP A 324 38.79 -12.71 0.91
N GLU A 325 37.92 -13.28 1.75
CA GLU A 325 38.29 -14.11 2.89
C GLU A 325 38.70 -15.52 2.47
N ALA A 326 38.10 -16.07 1.42
CA ALA A 326 38.48 -17.39 0.90
C ALA A 326 39.91 -17.40 0.39
N SER A 327 40.40 -16.29 -0.14
CA SER A 327 41.79 -16.10 -0.58
C SER A 327 42.77 -16.01 0.61
N ALA A 328 42.33 -15.44 1.74
CA ALA A 328 43.14 -15.33 2.95
C ALA A 328 43.26 -16.67 3.71
N LEU A 329 42.20 -17.49 3.70
CA LEU A 329 42.17 -18.82 4.32
C LEU A 329 42.95 -19.88 3.52
N GLN A 330 43.15 -19.68 2.21
CA GLN A 330 44.01 -20.55 1.39
C GLN A 330 45.50 -20.18 1.46
N ALA A 331 45.83 -18.99 1.98
CA ALA A 331 47.21 -18.50 2.12
C ALA A 331 47.77 -18.70 3.54
N SER A 332 46.98 -19.19 4.50
CA SER A 332 47.36 -19.57 5.86
C SER A 332 47.47 -21.09 6.01
#